data_30a06f64eb5f107c322a1e8ffbb24506
#
_entry.id   30a06f64eb5f107c322a1e8ffbb24506
#
_cell.length_a   1.000
_cell.length_b   1.000
_cell.length_c   1.000
_cell.angle_alpha   90.00
_cell.angle_beta   90.00
_cell.angle_gamma   90.00
#
_symmetry.space_group_name_H-M   'P 1'
#
loop_
_entity.id
_entity.type
_entity.pdbx_description
1 polymer ?
#
loop_
_entity_poly.entity_id
_entity_poly.type
_entity_poly.pdbx_seq_one_letter_code
_entity_poly.pdbx_strand_id
1 'polypeptide(L)'
;METLTQIAIWNRALGFLGARSIAAEDENTPEALQCRLYWDSARRQALRDYPWAFAQRRAWLARVALPSGFEQEYRFAYALPEACLKAHEVRHEGLLPRPFCLARDPAGDATILLTSASRALLLYTEDVRHCHQFDDLFAHMLARKLACLLAAPLLKSNRQKIAELEQLYSASLPQARQSDASERRPLPLPDS
;
A
#
# COMPACT_ATOMS: atom_id res chain seq x y z
N MET A 1 15.58 -9.98 -18.57
CA MET A 1 14.47 -9.24 -17.92
C MET A 1 15.05 -7.92 -17.43
N GLU A 2 14.53 -6.83 -17.92
CA GLU A 2 14.96 -5.50 -17.48
C GLU A 2 14.45 -5.27 -16.04
N THR A 3 15.35 -4.92 -15.13
CA THR A 3 14.97 -4.72 -13.73
C THR A 3 14.08 -3.48 -13.63
N LEU A 4 12.91 -3.62 -13.04
CA LEU A 4 11.98 -2.51 -12.86
C LEU A 4 12.61 -1.46 -11.95
N THR A 5 12.78 -0.24 -12.46
CA THR A 5 13.35 0.89 -11.72
C THR A 5 12.30 1.96 -11.42
N GLN A 6 12.58 2.79 -10.43
CA GLN A 6 11.73 3.93 -10.09
C GLN A 6 11.59 4.90 -11.27
N ILE A 7 12.70 5.19 -11.97
CA ILE A 7 12.71 6.05 -13.16
C ILE A 7 11.82 5.47 -14.27
N ALA A 8 11.84 4.15 -14.47
CA ALA A 8 10.98 3.52 -15.48
C ALA A 8 9.49 3.73 -15.16
N ILE A 9 9.09 3.63 -13.88
CA ILE A 9 7.72 3.89 -13.45
C ILE A 9 7.38 5.39 -13.61
N TRP A 10 8.27 6.29 -13.24
CA TRP A 10 8.11 7.73 -13.43
C TRP A 10 7.93 8.11 -14.89
N ASN A 11 8.79 7.63 -15.77
CA ASN A 11 8.70 7.89 -17.20
C ASN A 11 7.42 7.32 -17.82
N ARG A 12 6.95 6.18 -17.34
CA ARG A 12 5.65 5.63 -17.73
C ARG A 12 4.50 6.55 -17.30
N ALA A 13 4.56 7.11 -16.08
CA ALA A 13 3.58 8.08 -15.60
C ALA A 13 3.61 9.39 -16.39
N LEU A 14 4.80 9.93 -16.68
CA LEU A 14 4.99 11.12 -17.50
C LEU A 14 4.48 10.90 -18.94
N GLY A 15 4.68 9.69 -19.50
CA GLY A 15 4.15 9.32 -20.81
C GLY A 15 2.62 9.38 -20.88
N PHE A 16 1.89 8.99 -19.83
CA PHE A 16 0.43 9.15 -19.78
C PHE A 16 -0.03 10.62 -19.83
N LEU A 17 0.83 11.53 -19.39
CA LEU A 17 0.59 12.97 -19.43
C LEU A 17 1.03 13.63 -20.74
N GLY A 18 1.79 12.92 -21.58
CA GLY A 18 2.48 13.52 -22.72
C GLY A 18 3.60 14.48 -22.29
N ALA A 19 4.11 14.34 -21.06
CA ALA A 19 5.20 15.12 -20.51
C ALA A 19 6.56 14.53 -20.92
N ARG A 20 7.63 15.33 -20.75
CA ARG A 20 8.99 14.93 -21.08
C ARG A 20 9.47 13.84 -20.12
N SER A 21 10.13 12.82 -20.66
CA SER A 21 10.84 11.80 -19.85
C SER A 21 12.08 12.38 -19.19
N ILE A 22 12.46 11.76 -18.06
CA ILE A 22 13.65 12.10 -17.28
C ILE A 22 14.67 10.97 -17.35
N ALA A 23 15.96 11.28 -17.25
CA ALA A 23 17.05 10.32 -17.28
C ALA A 23 17.55 9.95 -15.87
N ALA A 24 17.40 10.84 -14.90
CA ALA A 24 17.84 10.64 -13.51
C ALA A 24 16.84 11.19 -12.51
N GLU A 25 16.80 10.59 -11.30
CA GLU A 25 15.88 10.99 -10.24
C GLU A 25 16.19 12.39 -9.68
N ASP A 26 17.46 12.80 -9.74
CA ASP A 26 17.95 14.07 -9.21
C ASP A 26 17.98 15.20 -10.26
N GLU A 27 17.44 14.97 -11.46
CA GLU A 27 17.30 16.04 -12.45
C GLU A 27 16.58 17.26 -11.87
N ASN A 28 17.06 18.46 -12.22
CA ASN A 28 16.45 19.72 -11.83
C ASN A 28 15.43 20.17 -12.90
N THR A 29 14.47 19.31 -13.22
CA THR A 29 13.36 19.58 -14.12
C THR A 29 12.04 19.62 -13.36
N PRO A 30 11.02 20.36 -13.82
CA PRO A 30 9.71 20.34 -13.18
C PRO A 30 9.14 18.93 -13.05
N GLU A 31 9.31 18.10 -14.05
CA GLU A 31 8.86 16.71 -14.09
C GLU A 31 9.50 15.87 -12.98
N ALA A 32 10.83 15.91 -12.85
CA ALA A 32 11.55 15.16 -11.81
C ALA A 32 11.21 15.66 -10.41
N LEU A 33 11.09 16.98 -10.22
CA LEU A 33 10.67 17.58 -8.95
C LEU A 33 9.29 17.09 -8.52
N GLN A 34 8.32 17.09 -9.44
CA GLN A 34 6.96 16.64 -9.14
C GLN A 34 6.93 15.12 -8.90
N CYS A 35 7.68 14.33 -9.66
CA CYS A 35 7.79 12.90 -9.44
C CYS A 35 8.32 12.60 -8.03
N ARG A 36 9.40 13.26 -7.60
CA ARG A 36 9.93 13.11 -6.23
C ARG A 36 8.90 13.46 -5.15
N LEU A 37 8.17 14.56 -5.36
CA LEU A 37 7.18 15.07 -4.40
C LEU A 37 6.02 14.08 -4.19
N TYR A 38 5.54 13.48 -5.28
CA TYR A 38 4.33 12.64 -5.24
C TYR A 38 4.60 11.14 -5.14
N TRP A 39 5.84 10.69 -5.35
CA TRP A 39 6.19 9.27 -5.43
C TRP A 39 5.73 8.45 -4.24
N ASP A 40 6.14 8.81 -3.03
CA ASP A 40 5.80 8.04 -1.82
C ASP A 40 4.30 8.05 -1.55
N SER A 41 3.63 9.16 -1.82
CA SER A 41 2.18 9.26 -1.68
C SER A 41 1.47 8.33 -2.67
N ALA A 42 1.86 8.34 -3.94
CA ALA A 42 1.30 7.48 -4.98
C ALA A 42 1.49 5.99 -4.64
N ARG A 43 2.71 5.62 -4.27
CA ARG A 43 3.10 4.24 -3.93
C ARG A 43 2.30 3.72 -2.73
N ARG A 44 2.26 4.47 -1.64
CA ARG A 44 1.53 4.08 -0.43
C ARG A 44 0.02 4.00 -0.66
N GLN A 45 -0.55 4.90 -1.45
CA GLN A 45 -1.96 4.84 -1.83
C GLN A 45 -2.23 3.59 -2.66
N ALA A 46 -1.45 3.32 -3.71
CA ALA A 46 -1.60 2.15 -4.56
C ALA A 46 -1.49 0.82 -3.78
N LEU A 47 -0.55 0.74 -2.83
CA LEU A 47 -0.42 -0.42 -1.93
C LEU A 47 -1.64 -0.59 -1.02
N ARG A 48 -2.29 0.50 -0.61
CA ARG A 48 -3.50 0.45 0.26
C ARG A 48 -4.78 0.13 -0.49
N ASP A 49 -4.83 0.38 -1.80
CA ASP A 49 -6.03 0.20 -2.62
C ASP A 49 -6.44 -1.26 -2.77
N TYR A 50 -5.48 -2.19 -2.62
CA TYR A 50 -5.72 -3.63 -2.65
C TYR A 50 -4.67 -4.39 -1.81
N PRO A 51 -5.00 -5.55 -1.22
CA PRO A 51 -4.03 -6.39 -0.51
C PRO A 51 -3.21 -7.24 -1.48
N TRP A 52 -2.26 -6.61 -2.20
CA TRP A 52 -1.38 -7.24 -3.19
C TRP A 52 -0.63 -8.42 -2.61
N ALA A 53 -0.56 -9.57 -3.32
CA ALA A 53 0.07 -10.79 -2.83
C ALA A 53 1.55 -10.58 -2.47
N PHE A 54 2.31 -9.85 -3.31
CA PHE A 54 3.71 -9.55 -3.06
C PHE A 54 3.95 -8.68 -1.81
N ALA A 55 2.96 -7.84 -1.43
CA ALA A 55 3.05 -6.92 -0.29
C ALA A 55 2.39 -7.47 0.98
N GLN A 56 1.74 -8.64 0.93
CA GLN A 56 1.14 -9.23 2.12
C GLN A 56 2.17 -9.88 3.03
N ARG A 57 2.04 -9.61 4.32
CA ARG A 57 2.88 -10.19 5.37
C ARG A 57 2.02 -10.66 6.54
N ARG A 58 2.62 -11.58 7.30
CA ARG A 58 2.08 -12.08 8.56
C ARG A 58 3.12 -11.91 9.64
N ALA A 59 2.72 -11.40 10.78
CA ALA A 59 3.59 -11.25 11.93
C ALA A 59 2.86 -11.53 13.24
N TRP A 60 3.52 -12.26 14.15
CA TRP A 60 3.11 -12.30 15.53
C TRP A 60 3.44 -10.96 16.18
N LEU A 61 2.43 -10.38 16.81
CA LEU A 61 2.59 -9.06 17.40
C LEU A 61 3.19 -9.12 18.81
N ALA A 62 4.07 -8.17 19.09
CA ALA A 62 4.60 -7.96 20.43
C ALA A 62 3.57 -7.23 21.30
N ARG A 63 3.31 -7.77 22.51
CA ARG A 63 2.39 -7.17 23.47
C ARG A 63 2.99 -5.89 24.06
N VAL A 64 2.14 -4.88 24.21
CA VAL A 64 2.45 -3.63 24.91
C VAL A 64 1.45 -3.40 26.03
N ALA A 65 1.69 -2.41 26.89
CA ALA A 65 0.74 -2.03 27.94
C ALA A 65 -0.58 -1.58 27.30
N LEU A 66 -1.70 -2.05 27.86
CA LEU A 66 -3.02 -1.58 27.47
C LEU A 66 -3.22 -0.16 28.03
N PRO A 67 -3.47 0.85 27.20
CA PRO A 67 -3.70 2.19 27.70
C PRO A 67 -5.00 2.27 28.50
N SER A 68 -5.02 3.14 29.50
CA SER A 68 -6.21 3.41 30.32
C SER A 68 -7.38 3.92 29.44
N GLY A 69 -8.58 3.46 29.77
CA GLY A 69 -9.80 3.80 29.05
C GLY A 69 -10.25 2.78 28.01
N PHE A 70 -9.42 1.79 27.68
CA PHE A 70 -9.77 0.72 26.72
C PHE A 70 -10.06 -0.63 27.39
N GLU A 71 -9.94 -0.75 28.72
CA GLU A 71 -10.01 -2.01 29.46
C GLU A 71 -11.40 -2.67 29.41
N GLN A 72 -12.45 -1.89 29.14
CA GLN A 72 -13.82 -2.41 29.04
C GLN A 72 -14.09 -3.06 27.69
N GLU A 73 -13.38 -2.63 26.62
CA GLU A 73 -13.62 -3.08 25.26
C GLU A 73 -12.58 -4.11 24.80
N TYR A 74 -11.33 -3.94 25.22
CA TYR A 74 -10.19 -4.77 24.77
C TYR A 74 -9.39 -5.29 25.95
N ARG A 75 -8.83 -6.49 25.79
CA ARG A 75 -8.01 -7.11 26.84
C ARG A 75 -6.52 -6.92 26.61
N PHE A 76 -6.11 -6.66 25.38
CA PHE A 76 -4.70 -6.66 24.99
C PHE A 76 -4.41 -5.56 23.99
N ALA A 77 -3.21 -4.98 24.12
CA ALA A 77 -2.64 -4.05 23.17
C ALA A 77 -1.34 -4.62 22.58
N TYR A 78 -1.09 -4.31 21.31
CA TYR A 78 0.04 -4.81 20.56
C TYR A 78 0.71 -3.70 19.76
N ALA A 79 2.05 -3.75 19.66
CA ALA A 79 2.79 -2.91 18.73
C ALA A 79 2.59 -3.40 17.29
N LEU A 80 2.40 -2.45 16.37
CA LEU A 80 2.41 -2.77 14.94
C LEU A 80 3.84 -2.92 14.42
N PRO A 81 4.08 -3.79 13.42
CA PRO A 81 5.35 -3.78 12.69
C PRO A 81 5.61 -2.40 12.07
N GLU A 82 6.85 -1.93 12.08
CA GLU A 82 7.23 -0.61 11.53
C GLU A 82 6.82 -0.46 10.06
N ALA A 83 6.98 -1.52 9.29
CA ALA A 83 6.58 -1.55 7.88
C ALA A 83 5.08 -1.77 7.65
N CYS A 84 4.23 -1.80 8.68
CA CYS A 84 2.80 -2.01 8.53
C CYS A 84 2.14 -0.77 7.90
N LEU A 85 1.76 -0.88 6.64
CA LEU A 85 1.03 0.16 5.94
C LEU A 85 -0.48 0.09 6.17
N LYS A 86 -1.03 -1.13 6.26
CA LYS A 86 -2.46 -1.36 6.47
C LYS A 86 -2.68 -2.72 7.14
N ALA A 87 -3.31 -2.72 8.30
CA ALA A 87 -3.79 -3.92 8.97
C ALA A 87 -5.06 -4.44 8.28
N HIS A 88 -5.15 -5.73 8.05
CA HIS A 88 -6.31 -6.35 7.41
C HIS A 88 -7.09 -7.25 8.36
N GLU A 89 -6.38 -8.14 9.04
CA GLU A 89 -7.00 -9.16 9.87
C GLU A 89 -6.08 -9.54 11.02
N VAL A 90 -6.67 -9.75 12.18
CA VAL A 90 -6.00 -10.33 13.35
C VAL A 90 -6.57 -11.73 13.58
N ARG A 91 -5.70 -12.71 13.75
CA ARG A 91 -6.09 -14.09 14.11
C ARG A 91 -5.59 -14.45 15.49
N HIS A 92 -6.46 -15.08 16.26
CA HIS A 92 -6.09 -15.68 17.55
C HIS A 92 -5.40 -17.02 17.30
N GLU A 93 -4.17 -17.17 17.82
CA GLU A 93 -3.36 -18.38 17.63
C GLU A 93 -3.22 -18.83 16.16
N GLY A 94 -3.38 -17.90 15.23
CA GLY A 94 -3.27 -18.15 13.78
C GLY A 94 -4.52 -18.77 13.14
N LEU A 95 -5.57 -19.07 13.89
CA LEU A 95 -6.72 -19.86 13.40
C LEU A 95 -7.94 -18.97 13.09
N LEU A 96 -8.50 -18.31 14.08
CA LEU A 96 -9.77 -17.61 13.96
C LEU A 96 -9.59 -16.09 13.90
N PRO A 97 -10.27 -15.40 12.94
CA PRO A 97 -10.33 -13.96 12.93
C PRO A 97 -10.90 -13.39 14.23
N ARG A 98 -10.33 -12.27 14.67
CA ARG A 98 -10.79 -11.54 15.86
C ARG A 98 -10.94 -10.07 15.52
N PRO A 99 -11.95 -9.39 16.08
CA PRO A 99 -12.09 -7.95 15.98
C PRO A 99 -10.86 -7.25 16.55
N PHE A 100 -10.49 -6.15 15.91
CA PHE A 100 -9.42 -5.28 16.39
C PHE A 100 -9.75 -3.82 16.09
N CYS A 101 -9.10 -2.93 16.81
CA CYS A 101 -9.12 -1.50 16.58
C CYS A 101 -7.68 -0.98 16.53
N LEU A 102 -7.44 0.05 15.73
CA LEU A 102 -6.18 0.79 15.77
C LEU A 102 -6.40 2.06 16.59
N ALA A 103 -5.56 2.27 17.57
CA ALA A 103 -5.57 3.45 18.42
C ALA A 103 -4.19 4.09 18.46
N ARG A 104 -4.13 5.37 18.82
CA ARG A 104 -2.85 6.03 19.13
C ARG A 104 -2.47 5.71 20.57
N ASP A 105 -1.24 5.36 20.82
CA ASP A 105 -0.71 5.18 22.16
C ASP A 105 -0.70 6.55 22.89
N PRO A 106 -1.43 6.72 24.00
CA PRO A 106 -1.40 7.97 24.76
C PRO A 106 -0.02 8.32 25.33
N ALA A 107 0.83 7.31 25.55
CA ALA A 107 2.18 7.48 26.09
C ALA A 107 3.23 7.79 25.01
N GLY A 108 2.88 7.75 23.73
CA GLY A 108 3.78 7.96 22.61
C GLY A 108 3.04 8.23 21.29
N ASP A 109 3.81 8.47 20.22
CA ASP A 109 3.25 8.74 18.89
C ASP A 109 2.94 7.46 18.09
N ALA A 110 3.15 6.27 18.66
CA ALA A 110 2.96 5.00 17.98
C ALA A 110 1.47 4.66 17.82
N THR A 111 1.14 4.03 16.69
CA THR A 111 -0.15 3.36 16.53
C THR A 111 -0.06 1.96 17.12
N ILE A 112 -1.02 1.63 17.99
CA ILE A 112 -1.16 0.31 18.60
C ILE A 112 -2.41 -0.39 18.10
N LEU A 113 -2.40 -1.71 18.20
CA LEU A 113 -3.52 -2.57 17.85
C LEU A 113 -4.16 -3.12 19.13
N LEU A 114 -5.45 -2.88 19.29
CA LEU A 114 -6.26 -3.33 20.41
C LEU A 114 -7.12 -4.52 19.99
N THR A 115 -7.15 -5.59 20.80
CA THR A 115 -7.95 -6.79 20.53
C THR A 115 -8.14 -7.60 21.80
N SER A 116 -9.07 -8.55 21.76
CA SER A 116 -9.25 -9.55 22.83
C SER A 116 -8.48 -10.85 22.61
N ALA A 117 -7.68 -10.95 21.53
CA ALA A 117 -6.83 -12.09 21.26
C ALA A 117 -5.58 -12.08 22.16
N SER A 118 -5.37 -13.13 22.97
CA SER A 118 -4.21 -13.25 23.87
C SER A 118 -2.89 -13.49 23.13
N ARG A 119 -2.95 -14.01 21.92
CA ARG A 119 -1.86 -14.12 20.93
C ARG A 119 -2.39 -13.64 19.59
N ALA A 120 -1.86 -12.54 19.07
CA ALA A 120 -2.32 -11.90 17.87
C ALA A 120 -1.36 -12.13 16.68
N LEU A 121 -1.84 -12.83 15.67
CA LEU A 121 -1.19 -12.92 14.36
C LEU A 121 -1.84 -11.88 13.45
N LEU A 122 -1.10 -10.86 13.04
CA LEU A 122 -1.56 -9.82 12.12
C LEU A 122 -1.29 -10.21 10.67
N LEU A 123 -2.32 -10.08 9.82
CA LEU A 123 -2.18 -10.01 8.37
C LEU A 123 -2.22 -8.54 7.98
N TYR A 124 -1.22 -8.10 7.20
CA TYR A 124 -1.09 -6.69 6.82
C TYR A 124 -0.45 -6.51 5.45
N THR A 125 -0.65 -5.33 4.86
CA THR A 125 0.12 -4.84 3.71
C THR A 125 1.39 -4.16 4.23
N GLU A 126 2.53 -4.60 3.75
CA GLU A 126 3.84 -4.00 4.00
C GLU A 126 4.05 -2.75 3.15
N ASP A 127 4.77 -1.75 3.69
CA ASP A 127 5.24 -0.59 2.96
C ASP A 127 6.45 -0.96 2.08
N VAL A 128 6.20 -1.69 0.99
CA VAL A 128 7.24 -2.13 0.05
C VAL A 128 7.80 -0.93 -0.70
N ARG A 129 9.10 -0.68 -0.55
CA ARG A 129 9.79 0.50 -1.10
C ARG A 129 10.60 0.20 -2.36
N HIS A 130 11.07 -1.02 -2.51
CA HIS A 130 11.97 -1.40 -3.59
C HIS A 130 11.22 -1.85 -4.84
N CYS A 131 11.40 -1.13 -5.94
CA CYS A 131 10.67 -1.35 -7.19
C CYS A 131 10.88 -2.75 -7.79
N HIS A 132 12.02 -3.40 -7.54
CA HIS A 132 12.29 -4.76 -8.02
C HIS A 132 11.40 -5.83 -7.36
N GLN A 133 10.71 -5.49 -6.27
CA GLN A 133 9.74 -6.37 -5.59
C GLN A 133 8.32 -6.19 -6.12
N PHE A 134 8.08 -5.18 -6.96
CA PHE A 134 6.76 -4.95 -7.53
C PHE A 134 6.49 -5.93 -8.67
N ASP A 135 5.27 -6.38 -8.72
CA ASP A 135 4.75 -7.06 -9.89
C ASP A 135 4.50 -6.05 -11.02
N ASP A 136 4.59 -6.50 -12.28
CA ASP A 136 4.48 -5.64 -13.45
C ASP A 136 3.11 -4.94 -13.56
N LEU A 137 2.03 -5.62 -13.18
CA LEU A 137 0.69 -5.04 -13.19
C LEU A 137 0.54 -3.97 -12.13
N PHE A 138 1.07 -4.23 -10.93
CA PHE A 138 1.12 -3.22 -9.88
C PHE A 138 1.94 -2.00 -10.31
N ALA A 139 3.10 -2.22 -10.91
CA ALA A 139 3.95 -1.13 -11.40
C ALA A 139 3.26 -0.28 -12.49
N HIS A 140 2.51 -0.92 -13.39
CA HIS A 140 1.72 -0.22 -14.39
C HIS A 140 0.58 0.60 -13.76
N MET A 141 -0.11 0.02 -12.79
CA MET A 141 -1.16 0.71 -12.04
C MET A 141 -0.60 1.85 -11.19
N LEU A 142 0.56 1.66 -10.53
CA LEU A 142 1.25 2.71 -9.79
C LEU A 142 1.64 3.87 -10.69
N ALA A 143 2.12 3.60 -11.91
CA ALA A 143 2.41 4.65 -12.88
C ALA A 143 1.15 5.46 -13.25
N ARG A 144 -0.01 4.83 -13.40
CA ARG A 144 -1.29 5.54 -13.61
C ARG A 144 -1.71 6.35 -12.39
N LYS A 145 -1.55 5.80 -11.18
CA LYS A 145 -1.82 6.54 -9.93
C LYS A 145 -0.95 7.78 -9.81
N LEU A 146 0.34 7.63 -10.10
CA LEU A 146 1.28 8.75 -10.09
C LEU A 146 0.89 9.78 -11.15
N ALA A 147 0.52 9.37 -12.36
CA ALA A 147 0.04 10.28 -13.41
C ALA A 147 -1.17 11.11 -12.95
N CYS A 148 -2.12 10.53 -12.24
CA CYS A 148 -3.26 11.27 -11.67
C CYS A 148 -2.80 12.38 -10.73
N LEU A 149 -1.81 12.11 -9.86
CA LEU A 149 -1.29 13.11 -8.92
C LEU A 149 -0.44 14.18 -9.62
N LEU A 150 0.29 13.81 -10.67
CA LEU A 150 1.11 14.72 -11.47
C LEU A 150 0.28 15.58 -12.42
N ALA A 151 -0.94 15.20 -12.75
CA ALA A 151 -1.75 15.86 -13.75
C ALA A 151 -2.07 17.32 -13.38
N ALA A 152 -2.41 17.59 -12.13
CA ALA A 152 -2.72 18.94 -11.68
C ALA A 152 -1.54 19.92 -11.83
N PRO A 153 -0.32 19.61 -11.31
CA PRO A 153 0.82 20.50 -11.44
C PRO A 153 1.41 20.61 -12.85
N LEU A 154 1.38 19.52 -13.65
CA LEU A 154 2.04 19.50 -14.95
C LEU A 154 1.14 19.91 -16.12
N LEU A 155 -0.18 19.63 -16.06
CA LEU A 155 -1.11 19.93 -17.14
C LEU A 155 -1.84 21.30 -16.99
N LYS A 156 -1.47 22.11 -16.00
CA LYS A 156 -2.01 23.49 -15.81
C LYS A 156 -3.54 23.56 -15.97
N SER A 157 -4.27 22.71 -15.23
CA SER A 157 -5.75 22.76 -15.17
C SER A 157 -6.50 22.16 -16.38
N ASN A 158 -5.91 21.25 -17.13
CA ASN A 158 -6.66 20.46 -18.13
C ASN A 158 -7.58 19.45 -17.43
N ARG A 159 -8.75 19.92 -16.97
CA ARG A 159 -9.72 19.14 -16.21
C ARG A 159 -10.19 17.87 -16.93
N GLN A 160 -10.33 17.95 -18.25
CA GLN A 160 -10.76 16.82 -19.06
C GLN A 160 -9.71 15.68 -19.02
N LYS A 161 -8.43 16.01 -19.17
CA LYS A 161 -7.33 15.04 -19.11
C LYS A 161 -7.17 14.44 -17.71
N ILE A 162 -7.37 15.23 -16.66
CA ILE A 162 -7.36 14.76 -15.27
C ILE A 162 -8.46 13.73 -15.05
N ALA A 163 -9.70 14.03 -15.45
CA ALA A 163 -10.84 13.10 -15.33
C ALA A 163 -10.62 11.80 -16.13
N GLU A 164 -10.06 11.89 -17.34
CA GLU A 164 -9.70 10.72 -18.16
C GLU A 164 -8.69 9.82 -17.44
N LEU A 165 -7.64 10.39 -16.85
CA LEU A 165 -6.62 9.63 -16.12
C LEU A 165 -7.18 8.93 -14.88
N GLU A 166 -8.05 9.61 -14.12
CA GLU A 166 -8.74 9.02 -12.96
C GLU A 166 -9.65 7.87 -13.37
N GLN A 167 -10.37 8.03 -14.49
CA GLN A 167 -11.20 6.97 -15.04
C GLN A 167 -10.37 5.77 -15.50
N LEU A 168 -9.25 5.99 -16.19
CA LEU A 168 -8.32 4.94 -16.61
C LEU A 168 -7.69 4.21 -15.42
N TYR A 169 -7.34 4.94 -14.37
CA TYR A 169 -6.86 4.33 -13.12
C TYR A 169 -7.92 3.43 -12.51
N SER A 170 -9.12 3.95 -12.32
CA SER A 170 -10.25 3.21 -11.74
C SER A 170 -10.60 1.96 -12.55
N ALA A 171 -10.57 2.04 -13.87
CA ALA A 171 -10.83 0.92 -14.77
C ALA A 171 -9.73 -0.16 -14.73
N SER A 172 -8.46 0.20 -14.40
CA SER A 172 -7.36 -0.75 -14.32
C SER A 172 -7.31 -1.55 -13.02
N LEU A 173 -7.90 -1.05 -11.96
CA LEU A 173 -7.91 -1.69 -10.64
C LEU A 173 -8.55 -3.09 -10.63
N PRO A 174 -9.73 -3.33 -11.22
CA PRO A 174 -10.35 -4.66 -11.24
C PRO A 174 -9.49 -5.70 -11.95
N GLN A 175 -8.86 -5.34 -13.07
CA GLN A 175 -7.96 -6.22 -13.84
C GLN A 175 -6.76 -6.66 -13.02
N ALA A 176 -6.08 -5.70 -12.38
CA ALA A 176 -4.92 -5.97 -11.55
C ALA A 176 -5.29 -6.85 -10.33
N ARG A 177 -6.46 -6.60 -9.71
CA ARG A 177 -6.99 -7.42 -8.62
C ARG A 177 -7.30 -8.84 -9.05
N GLN A 178 -7.87 -9.04 -10.22
CA GLN A 178 -8.20 -10.36 -10.75
C GLN A 178 -6.93 -11.18 -11.03
N SER A 179 -5.90 -10.56 -11.60
CA SER A 179 -4.61 -11.22 -11.84
C SER A 179 -3.96 -11.65 -10.53
N ASP A 180 -3.80 -10.72 -9.57
CA ASP A 180 -3.22 -11.02 -8.25
C ASP A 180 -4.01 -12.11 -7.50
N ALA A 181 -5.36 -12.10 -7.61
CA ALA A 181 -6.20 -13.12 -7.01
C ALA A 181 -6.01 -14.51 -7.64
N SER A 182 -5.72 -14.59 -8.93
CA SER A 182 -5.47 -15.87 -9.63
C SER A 182 -4.14 -16.51 -9.23
N GLU A 183 -3.17 -15.72 -8.79
CA GLU A 183 -1.88 -16.18 -8.28
C GLU A 183 -1.96 -16.73 -6.84
N ARG A 184 -3.03 -16.40 -6.11
CA ARG A 184 -3.31 -16.92 -4.76
C ARG A 184 -3.93 -18.29 -4.86
N ARG A 185 -3.10 -19.33 -4.80
CA ARG A 185 -3.61 -20.70 -4.69
C ARG A 185 -4.14 -20.94 -3.26
N PRO A 186 -5.44 -21.24 -3.04
CA PRO A 186 -5.92 -21.65 -1.73
C PRO A 186 -5.16 -22.90 -1.32
N LEU A 187 -4.61 -22.90 -0.10
CA LEU A 187 -4.13 -24.15 0.49
C LEU A 187 -5.33 -25.10 0.59
N PRO A 188 -5.25 -26.35 0.10
CA PRO A 188 -6.29 -27.33 0.35
C PRO A 188 -6.47 -27.45 1.87
N LEU A 189 -7.72 -27.44 2.31
CA LEU A 189 -8.05 -27.75 3.70
C LEU A 189 -7.52 -29.17 3.96
N PRO A 190 -6.87 -29.45 5.09
CA PRO A 190 -6.53 -30.80 5.46
C PRO A 190 -7.83 -31.60 5.51
N ASP A 191 -7.85 -32.72 4.81
CA ASP A 191 -8.95 -33.68 4.82
C ASP A 191 -9.24 -34.07 6.28
N SER A 192 -10.52 -34.01 6.63
CA SER A 192 -11.07 -34.31 7.97
C SER A 192 -10.98 -35.76 8.29
#